data_f5fe089ab2d5dcdf15742a6ed963d061
#
_entry.id   f5fe089ab2d5dcdf15742a6ed963d061
#
_cell.length_a   1.000
_cell.length_b   1.000
_cell.length_c   1.000
_cell.angle_alpha   90.00
_cell.angle_beta   90.00
_cell.angle_gamma   90.00
#
_symmetry.space_group_name_H-M   'P 1'
#
loop_
_entity.id
_entity.type
_entity.pdbx_description
1 polymer ?
#
loop_
_entity_poly.entity_id
_entity_poly.type
_entity_poly.pdbx_seq_one_letter_code
_entity_poly.pdbx_strand_id
1 'polypeptide(L)'
;MNVNHYIGFDVHKKSVNYCVKTADGTIIDEGRLRATHDVLRRWAGERPEPWHGAMEATLFSGWIYDTLQPFAAELQMGHPALMKAIAASKKKNDKLDARKIADIVRCNLLPACYVAPVEIRELRRMLRYRNLVVGQATRMKNK
;
A
#
# COMPACT_ATOMS: atom_id res chain seq x y z
N MET A 1 22.74 -6.63 0.26
CA MET A 1 22.48 -6.08 -1.08
C MET A 1 22.22 -4.58 -0.94
N ASN A 2 22.91 -3.79 -1.72
CA ASN A 2 22.57 -2.36 -1.78
C ASN A 2 21.25 -2.24 -2.53
N VAL A 3 20.21 -1.82 -1.85
CA VAL A 3 18.94 -1.47 -2.49
C VAL A 3 19.09 -0.08 -3.09
N ASN A 4 18.87 0.02 -4.38
CA ASN A 4 19.04 1.26 -5.12
C ASN A 4 17.73 1.97 -5.44
N HIS A 5 16.60 1.27 -5.30
CA HIS A 5 15.29 1.78 -5.68
C HIS A 5 14.30 1.76 -4.52
N TYR A 6 13.59 2.88 -4.37
CA TYR A 6 12.55 3.09 -3.37
C TYR A 6 11.23 3.39 -4.07
N ILE A 7 10.20 2.59 -3.80
CA ILE A 7 8.94 2.65 -4.52
C ILE A 7 7.78 2.97 -3.60
N GLY A 8 7.06 4.03 -3.92
CA GLY A 8 5.78 4.34 -3.28
C GLY A 8 4.62 3.88 -4.14
N PHE A 9 3.62 3.26 -3.52
CA PHE A 9 2.38 2.83 -4.18
C PHE A 9 1.18 3.54 -3.55
N ASP A 10 0.50 4.36 -4.35
CA ASP A 10 -0.81 4.95 -4.00
C ASP A 10 -1.90 4.05 -4.57
N VAL A 11 -2.51 3.26 -3.69
CA VAL A 11 -3.42 2.16 -4.04
C VAL A 11 -4.86 2.63 -4.09
N HIS A 12 -5.52 2.38 -5.21
CA HIS A 12 -6.95 2.60 -5.43
C HIS A 12 -7.66 1.30 -5.83
N LYS A 13 -8.99 1.30 -5.80
CA LYS A 13 -9.80 0.13 -6.13
C LYS A 13 -9.48 -0.50 -7.49
N LYS A 14 -9.23 0.32 -8.52
CA LYS A 14 -9.06 -0.12 -9.92
C LYS A 14 -7.67 0.17 -10.48
N SER A 15 -6.84 0.88 -9.73
CA SER A 15 -5.52 1.30 -10.20
C SER A 15 -4.54 1.49 -9.06
N VAL A 16 -3.27 1.43 -9.38
CA VAL A 16 -2.15 1.71 -8.48
C VAL A 16 -1.27 2.75 -9.16
N ASN A 17 -1.12 3.91 -8.55
CA ASN A 17 -0.08 4.85 -8.96
C ASN A 17 1.23 4.46 -8.29
N TYR A 18 2.33 4.54 -9.00
CA TYR A 18 3.65 4.25 -8.44
C TYR A 18 4.65 5.36 -8.75
N CYS A 19 5.65 5.47 -7.90
CA CYS A 19 6.81 6.32 -8.13
C CYS A 19 8.05 5.60 -7.64
N VAL A 20 9.06 5.51 -8.51
CA VAL A 20 10.35 4.89 -8.23
C VAL A 20 11.40 5.98 -8.08
N LYS A 21 12.09 5.97 -6.96
CA LYS A 21 13.18 6.92 -6.64
C LYS A 21 14.47 6.20 -6.33
N THR A 22 15.57 6.84 -6.65
CA THR A 22 16.91 6.46 -6.18
C THR A 22 17.14 6.94 -4.74
N ALA A 23 18.25 6.52 -4.13
CA ALA A 23 18.59 6.89 -2.76
C ALA A 23 18.74 8.40 -2.54
N ASP A 24 19.13 9.16 -3.56
CA ASP A 24 19.23 10.63 -3.52
C ASP A 24 17.89 11.35 -3.72
N GLY A 25 16.81 10.59 -4.02
CA GLY A 25 15.46 11.11 -4.22
C GLY A 25 15.11 11.47 -5.67
N THR A 26 15.99 11.17 -6.63
CA THR A 26 15.70 11.37 -8.04
C THR A 26 14.60 10.39 -8.50
N ILE A 27 13.58 10.91 -9.16
CA ILE A 27 12.53 10.07 -9.77
C ILE A 27 13.08 9.48 -11.06
N ILE A 28 13.11 8.16 -11.15
CA ILE A 28 13.58 7.43 -12.35
C ILE A 28 12.43 6.82 -13.15
N ASP A 29 11.29 6.57 -12.50
CA ASP A 29 10.09 6.06 -13.17
C ASP A 29 8.86 6.39 -12.33
N GLU A 30 7.76 6.68 -12.98
CA GLU A 30 6.46 6.85 -12.32
C GLU A 30 5.32 6.58 -13.30
N GLY A 31 4.20 6.15 -12.79
CA GLY A 31 3.05 5.89 -13.64
C GLY A 31 1.85 5.34 -12.90
N ARG A 32 0.93 4.82 -13.68
CA ARG A 32 -0.30 4.24 -13.21
C ARG A 32 -0.50 2.86 -13.83
N LEU A 33 -0.75 1.87 -12.98
CA LEU A 33 -1.03 0.50 -13.35
C LEU A 33 -2.51 0.18 -13.12
N ARG A 34 -3.05 -0.70 -13.94
CA ARG A 34 -4.33 -1.32 -13.67
C ARG A 34 -4.17 -2.27 -12.48
N ALA A 35 -5.08 -2.22 -11.50
CA ALA A 35 -5.05 -3.09 -10.33
C ALA A 35 -5.55 -4.50 -10.71
N THR A 36 -4.71 -5.28 -11.35
CA THR A 36 -4.91 -6.70 -11.69
C THR A 36 -3.64 -7.49 -11.40
N HIS A 37 -3.78 -8.76 -11.00
CA HIS A 37 -2.65 -9.61 -10.68
C HIS A 37 -1.61 -9.68 -11.82
N ASP A 38 -2.06 -9.85 -13.06
CA ASP A 38 -1.18 -10.01 -14.22
C ASP A 38 -0.36 -8.75 -14.50
N VAL A 39 -1.01 -7.57 -14.44
CA VAL A 39 -0.33 -6.28 -14.67
C VAL A 39 0.71 -6.03 -13.59
N LEU A 40 0.34 -6.23 -12.32
CA LEU A 40 1.25 -5.99 -11.19
C LEU A 40 2.43 -6.96 -11.19
N ARG A 41 2.21 -8.25 -11.45
CA ARG A 41 3.29 -9.25 -11.54
C ARG A 41 4.25 -8.96 -12.68
N ARG A 42 3.72 -8.61 -13.86
CA ARG A 42 4.56 -8.26 -15.03
C ARG A 42 5.40 -7.04 -14.70
N TRP A 43 4.77 -5.98 -14.23
CA TRP A 43 5.47 -4.74 -13.87
C TRP A 43 6.58 -4.98 -12.82
N ALA A 44 6.30 -5.76 -11.78
CA ALA A 44 7.27 -6.06 -10.73
C ALA A 44 8.40 -6.99 -11.22
N GLY A 45 8.09 -7.96 -12.09
CA GLY A 45 9.07 -8.89 -12.67
C GLY A 45 10.01 -8.25 -13.69
N GLU A 46 9.63 -7.12 -14.28
CA GLU A 46 10.47 -6.36 -15.21
C GLU A 46 11.48 -5.43 -14.48
N ARG A 47 11.43 -5.35 -13.15
CA ARG A 47 12.36 -4.54 -12.36
C ARG A 47 13.70 -5.26 -12.17
N PRO A 48 14.81 -4.71 -12.73
CA PRO A 48 16.11 -5.39 -12.72
C PRO A 48 16.81 -5.35 -11.37
N GLU A 49 16.46 -4.41 -10.51
CA GLU A 49 17.15 -4.12 -9.25
C GLU A 49 16.27 -4.48 -8.04
N PRO A 50 16.87 -4.94 -6.93
CA PRO A 50 16.17 -5.07 -5.67
C PRO A 50 15.61 -3.72 -5.23
N TRP A 51 14.34 -3.70 -4.79
CA TRP A 51 13.69 -2.47 -4.39
C TRP A 51 13.00 -2.61 -3.04
N HIS A 52 12.97 -1.50 -2.31
CA HIS A 52 12.15 -1.33 -1.12
C HIS A 52 10.88 -0.57 -1.50
N GLY A 53 9.74 -1.04 -1.06
CA GLY A 53 8.47 -0.39 -1.37
C GLY A 53 7.59 -0.20 -0.16
N ALA A 54 6.66 0.73 -0.28
CA ALA A 54 5.57 0.88 0.69
C ALA A 54 4.26 1.30 0.03
N MET A 55 3.19 0.98 0.73
CA MET A 55 1.83 1.42 0.42
C MET A 55 1.08 1.76 1.71
N GLU A 56 0.08 2.61 1.59
CA GLU A 56 -0.85 2.90 2.69
C GLU A 56 -1.76 1.69 2.94
N ALA A 57 -1.98 1.33 4.20
CA ALA A 57 -2.92 0.28 4.56
C ALA A 57 -4.37 0.73 4.29
N THR A 58 -4.99 0.18 3.27
CA THR A 58 -6.38 0.42 2.87
C THR A 58 -7.14 -0.88 2.70
N LEU A 59 -8.44 -0.81 2.42
CA LEU A 59 -9.25 -1.99 2.11
C LEU A 59 -8.76 -2.76 0.87
N PHE A 60 -8.03 -2.09 -0.01
CA PHE A 60 -7.58 -2.66 -1.29
C PHE A 60 -6.12 -3.12 -1.29
N SER A 61 -5.34 -2.76 -0.26
CA SER A 61 -3.88 -2.98 -0.27
C SER A 61 -3.48 -4.44 -0.03
N GLY A 62 -4.28 -5.23 0.68
CA GLY A 62 -3.89 -6.57 1.10
C GLY A 62 -3.49 -7.51 -0.03
N TRP A 63 -4.33 -7.68 -1.04
CA TRP A 63 -4.04 -8.55 -2.17
C TRP A 63 -2.94 -7.99 -3.10
N ILE A 64 -2.84 -6.66 -3.20
CA ILE A 64 -1.77 -5.98 -3.95
C ILE A 64 -0.43 -6.22 -3.26
N TYR A 65 -0.38 -6.09 -1.93
CA TYR A 65 0.77 -6.43 -1.12
C TYR A 65 1.23 -7.88 -1.38
N ASP A 66 0.32 -8.85 -1.28
CA ASP A 66 0.63 -10.27 -1.52
C ASP A 66 1.14 -10.53 -2.95
N THR A 67 0.65 -9.76 -3.92
CA THR A 67 1.06 -9.88 -5.34
C THR A 67 2.46 -9.33 -5.58
N LEU A 68 2.84 -8.23 -4.92
CA LEU A 68 4.10 -7.52 -5.14
C LEU A 68 5.23 -7.99 -4.22
N GLN A 69 4.91 -8.46 -3.02
CA GLN A 69 5.88 -8.84 -1.99
C GLN A 69 6.95 -9.84 -2.47
N PRO A 70 6.64 -10.86 -3.31
CA PRO A 70 7.66 -11.81 -3.79
C PRO A 70 8.75 -11.19 -4.67
N PHE A 71 8.53 -10.00 -5.22
CA PHE A 71 9.46 -9.29 -6.13
C PHE A 71 10.27 -8.21 -5.41
N ALA A 72 9.89 -7.84 -4.20
CA ALA A 72 10.53 -6.80 -3.41
C ALA A 72 11.65 -7.38 -2.55
N ALA A 73 12.73 -6.62 -2.35
CA ALA A 73 13.66 -6.91 -1.25
C ALA A 73 12.97 -6.67 0.10
N GLU A 74 12.17 -5.62 0.17
CA GLU A 74 11.27 -5.35 1.30
C GLU A 74 10.03 -4.60 0.82
N LEU A 75 8.85 -5.03 1.26
CA LEU A 75 7.59 -4.32 1.02
C LEU A 75 6.86 -4.14 2.35
N GLN A 76 6.47 -2.92 2.64
CA GLN A 76 5.85 -2.57 3.91
C GLN A 76 4.49 -1.90 3.71
N MET A 77 3.59 -2.07 4.68
CA MET A 77 2.38 -1.24 4.79
C MET A 77 2.58 -0.16 5.85
N GLY A 78 2.21 1.06 5.54
CA GLY A 78 2.24 2.16 6.48
C GLY A 78 0.88 2.48 7.09
N HIS A 79 0.90 2.93 8.34
CA HIS A 79 -0.31 3.37 9.04
C HIS A 79 -0.84 4.67 8.44
N PRO A 80 -2.09 4.72 7.92
CA PRO A 80 -2.60 5.84 7.14
C PRO A 80 -2.51 7.19 7.85
N ALA A 81 -2.97 7.27 9.09
CA ALA A 81 -2.98 8.52 9.84
C ALA A 81 -1.57 9.03 10.16
N LEU A 82 -0.64 8.12 10.49
CA LEU A 82 0.74 8.49 10.80
C LEU A 82 1.52 8.88 9.54
N MET A 83 1.30 8.19 8.42
CA MET A 83 1.89 8.57 7.13
C MET A 83 1.43 9.98 6.70
N LYS A 84 0.15 10.30 6.86
CA LYS A 84 -0.37 11.64 6.59
C LYS A 84 0.25 12.71 7.49
N ALA A 85 0.47 12.40 8.76
CA ALA A 85 1.13 13.32 9.69
C ALA A 85 2.59 13.60 9.31
N ILE A 86 3.33 12.57 8.87
CA ILE A 86 4.73 12.68 8.40
C ILE A 86 4.81 13.45 7.08
N ALA A 87 3.89 13.17 6.15
CA ALA A 87 3.83 13.82 4.85
C ALA A 87 3.15 15.18 4.87
N ALA A 88 2.63 15.63 6.03
CA ALA A 88 1.89 16.87 6.16
C ALA A 88 2.74 18.06 5.69
N SER A 89 2.39 18.58 4.53
CA SER A 89 2.84 19.89 4.08
C SER A 89 1.90 20.96 4.65
N LYS A 90 2.29 22.23 4.53
CA LYS A 90 1.55 23.39 5.06
C LYS A 90 0.08 23.53 4.59
N LYS A 91 -0.37 22.69 3.65
CA LYS A 91 -1.75 22.69 3.13
C LYS A 91 -2.55 21.56 3.74
N LYS A 92 -3.65 21.90 4.41
CA LYS A 92 -4.56 21.02 5.15
C LYS A 92 -5.18 19.87 4.32
N ASN A 93 -5.10 19.92 2.97
CA ASN A 93 -5.69 18.97 2.02
C ASN A 93 -4.66 18.21 1.17
N ASP A 94 -3.40 18.17 1.59
CA ASP A 94 -2.36 17.49 0.81
C ASP A 94 -2.55 15.97 0.89
N LYS A 95 -2.95 15.40 -0.23
CA LYS A 95 -3.14 13.96 -0.37
C LYS A 95 -1.79 13.24 -0.35
N LEU A 96 -1.73 12.13 0.37
CA LEU A 96 -0.60 11.23 0.30
C LEU A 96 -0.59 10.58 -1.10
N ASP A 97 0.45 10.81 -1.88
CA ASP A 97 0.62 10.25 -3.22
C ASP A 97 1.83 9.31 -3.29
N ALA A 98 2.00 8.64 -4.41
CA ALA A 98 3.10 7.69 -4.61
C ALA A 98 4.48 8.33 -4.43
N ARG A 99 4.67 9.60 -4.81
CA ARG A 99 5.96 10.31 -4.65
C ARG A 99 6.31 10.53 -3.18
N LYS A 100 5.32 10.93 -2.37
CA LYS A 100 5.50 11.12 -0.92
C LYS A 100 5.73 9.80 -0.20
N ILE A 101 5.01 8.75 -0.60
CA ILE A 101 5.22 7.41 -0.04
C ILE A 101 6.65 6.92 -0.35
N ALA A 102 7.15 7.11 -1.57
CA ALA A 102 8.53 6.78 -1.93
C ALA A 102 9.56 7.54 -1.08
N ASP A 103 9.33 8.82 -0.78
CA ASP A 103 10.20 9.60 0.09
C ASP A 103 10.17 9.11 1.54
N ILE A 104 9.01 8.76 2.07
CA ILE A 104 8.86 8.20 3.43
C ILE A 104 9.68 6.92 3.57
N VAL A 105 9.59 6.01 2.57
CA VAL A 105 10.38 4.76 2.55
C VAL A 105 11.86 5.05 2.44
N ARG A 106 12.25 5.88 1.49
CA ARG A 106 13.65 6.23 1.24
C ARG A 106 14.33 6.87 2.46
N CYS A 107 13.60 7.70 3.20
CA CYS A 107 14.09 8.35 4.41
C CYS A 107 13.98 7.47 5.67
N ASN A 108 13.53 6.21 5.54
CA ASN A 108 13.30 5.30 6.66
C ASN A 108 12.36 5.87 7.73
N LEU A 109 11.32 6.58 7.30
CA LEU A 109 10.33 7.25 8.16
C LEU A 109 8.97 6.54 8.14
N LEU A 110 8.88 5.33 7.55
CA LEU A 110 7.62 4.64 7.41
C LEU A 110 7.10 4.17 8.79
N PRO A 111 5.92 4.63 9.23
CA PRO A 111 5.24 4.06 10.40
C PRO A 111 4.59 2.74 10.00
N ALA A 112 5.39 1.67 9.98
CA ALA A 112 4.96 0.37 9.49
C ALA A 112 3.84 -0.24 10.33
N CYS A 113 2.87 -0.86 9.64
CA CYS A 113 1.82 -1.68 10.24
C CYS A 113 2.17 -3.16 10.08
N TYR A 114 1.73 -3.94 11.05
CA TYR A 114 1.75 -5.39 10.91
C TYR A 114 0.79 -5.86 9.81
N VAL A 115 1.31 -6.62 8.86
CA VAL A 115 0.51 -7.28 7.83
C VAL A 115 0.22 -8.70 8.28
N ALA A 116 -1.01 -8.96 8.68
CA ALA A 116 -1.43 -10.31 9.10
C ALA A 116 -1.35 -11.30 7.91
N PRO A 117 -1.05 -12.58 8.14
CA PRO A 117 -1.14 -13.63 7.13
C PRO A 117 -2.52 -13.67 6.45
N VAL A 118 -2.57 -14.19 5.23
CA VAL A 118 -3.80 -14.23 4.41
C VAL A 118 -4.95 -14.88 5.17
N GLU A 119 -4.70 -16.01 5.86
CA GLU A 119 -5.69 -16.77 6.61
C GLU A 119 -6.32 -15.93 7.73
N ILE A 120 -5.50 -15.16 8.43
CA ILE A 120 -5.97 -14.27 9.51
C ILE A 120 -6.79 -13.10 8.93
N ARG A 121 -6.37 -12.55 7.78
CA ARG A 121 -7.12 -11.49 7.10
C ARG A 121 -8.48 -11.97 6.59
N GLU A 122 -8.55 -13.19 6.04
CA GLU A 122 -9.80 -13.81 5.63
C GLU A 122 -10.73 -14.05 6.82
N LEU A 123 -10.20 -14.58 7.92
CA LEU A 123 -10.98 -14.78 9.15
C LEU A 123 -11.55 -13.45 9.68
N ARG A 124 -10.74 -12.40 9.71
CA ARG A 124 -11.19 -11.05 10.08
C ARG A 124 -12.28 -10.52 9.15
N ARG A 125 -12.17 -10.77 7.84
CA ARG A 125 -13.18 -10.40 6.85
C ARG A 125 -14.51 -11.10 7.11
N MET A 126 -14.50 -12.41 7.38
CA MET A 126 -15.68 -13.19 7.71
C MET A 126 -16.36 -12.69 8.98
N LEU A 127 -15.60 -12.40 10.04
CA LEU A 127 -16.14 -11.85 11.28
C LEU A 127 -16.76 -10.46 11.11
N ARG A 128 -16.13 -9.59 10.31
CA ARG A 128 -16.71 -8.28 9.99
C ARG A 128 -18.01 -8.40 9.20
N TYR A 129 -18.07 -9.32 8.24
CA TYR A 129 -19.28 -9.60 7.48
C TYR A 129 -20.40 -10.14 8.38
N ARG A 130 -20.09 -11.11 9.25
CA ARG A 130 -21.04 -11.60 10.26
C ARG A 130 -21.58 -10.46 11.13
N ASN A 131 -20.72 -9.60 11.64
CA ASN A 131 -21.13 -8.47 12.49
C ASN A 131 -22.05 -7.50 11.72
N LEU A 132 -21.74 -7.24 10.44
CA LEU A 132 -22.59 -6.43 9.58
C LEU A 132 -24.00 -7.02 9.44
N VAL A 133 -24.10 -8.32 9.12
CA VAL A 133 -25.37 -9.02 8.95
C VAL A 133 -26.19 -9.05 10.25
N VAL A 134 -25.53 -9.36 11.37
CA VAL A 134 -26.18 -9.34 12.69
C VAL A 134 -26.70 -7.94 13.03
N GLY A 135 -25.90 -6.91 12.78
CA GLY A 135 -26.29 -5.52 13.01
C GLY A 135 -27.50 -5.11 12.14
N GLN A 136 -27.53 -5.54 10.88
CA GLN A 136 -28.67 -5.30 9.99
C GLN A 136 -29.94 -6.03 10.49
N ALA A 137 -29.84 -7.30 10.88
CA ALA A 137 -30.95 -8.07 11.42
C ALA A 137 -31.52 -7.41 12.69
N THR A 138 -30.67 -6.94 13.60
CA THR A 138 -31.10 -6.22 14.80
C THR A 138 -31.85 -4.93 14.47
N ARG A 139 -31.34 -4.14 13.50
CA ARG A 139 -32.02 -2.92 13.04
C ARG A 139 -33.41 -3.20 12.45
N MET A 140 -33.53 -4.29 11.71
CA MET A 140 -34.83 -4.69 11.13
C MET A 140 -35.85 -5.13 12.20
N LYS A 141 -35.37 -5.81 13.26
CA LYS A 141 -36.25 -6.23 14.38
C LYS A 141 -36.72 -5.05 15.23
N ASN A 142 -35.97 -3.96 15.26
CA ASN A 142 -36.27 -2.78 16.07
C ASN A 142 -37.07 -1.70 15.31
N LYS A 143 -37.53 -1.99 14.09
CA LYS A 143 -38.48 -1.18 13.32
C LYS A 143 -39.90 -1.68 13.53
#